data_762fc97f448892115990825e7f3e1dbc
#
_entry.id   762fc97f448892115990825e7f3e1dbc
#
_cell.length_a   1.000
_cell.length_b   1.000
_cell.length_c   1.000
_cell.angle_alpha   90.00
_cell.angle_beta   90.00
_cell.angle_gamma   90.00
#
_symmetry.space_group_name_H-M   'P 1'
#
loop_
_entity.id
_entity.type
_entity.pdbx_description
1 polymer ?
#
loop_
_entity_poly.entity_id
_entity_poly.type
_entity_poly.pdbx_seq_one_letter_code
_entity_poly.pdbx_strand_id
1 'polypeptide(L)'
;ERPGAFSELVRAVLPHAVTEFSYRYATDAVANVLIGISLTSPASQRDAELSSLLNRIESGGMTATDLSGDELAKSHIRYLVGGRSGVPHERLYMFNFPERPGALEKFLTTLRPRYNISLFQYRNAGSDIGKVLTGILCPDDELKELESFLNRIGYPWEDCTKSKVFETFLRS
;
A
#
# COMPACT_ATOMS: atom_id res chain seq x y z
N GLU A 1 -7.05 5.55 -10.73
CA GLU A 1 -6.11 4.40 -10.75
C GLU A 1 -5.04 4.63 -11.82
N ARG A 2 -3.78 4.69 -11.44
CA ARG A 2 -2.67 4.85 -12.40
C ARG A 2 -1.36 4.31 -11.81
N PRO A 3 -0.47 3.76 -12.65
CA PRO A 3 0.84 3.32 -12.19
C PRO A 3 1.60 4.45 -11.49
N GLY A 4 2.13 4.15 -10.32
CA GLY A 4 2.93 5.08 -9.52
C GLY A 4 2.17 6.01 -8.59
N ALA A 5 0.84 6.02 -8.58
CA ALA A 5 0.05 6.85 -7.66
C ALA A 5 0.41 6.60 -6.18
N PHE A 6 0.71 5.36 -5.79
CA PHE A 6 1.12 5.04 -4.42
C PHE A 6 2.46 5.68 -4.03
N SER A 7 3.42 5.69 -4.95
CA SER A 7 4.70 6.36 -4.73
C SER A 7 4.53 7.87 -4.57
N GLU A 8 3.61 8.48 -5.32
CA GLU A 8 3.26 9.90 -5.18
C GLU A 8 2.59 10.17 -3.84
N LEU A 9 1.63 9.32 -3.43
CA LEU A 9 0.99 9.43 -2.13
C LEU A 9 2.00 9.33 -0.98
N VAL A 10 2.89 8.33 -1.00
CA VAL A 10 3.91 8.17 0.04
C VAL A 10 4.86 9.37 0.10
N ARG A 11 5.25 9.93 -1.05
CA ARG A 11 6.04 11.17 -1.08
C ARG A 11 5.30 12.37 -0.51
N ALA A 12 4.01 12.49 -0.79
CA ALA A 12 3.18 13.58 -0.25
C ALA A 12 3.07 13.52 1.27
N VAL A 13 3.12 12.33 1.87
CA VAL A 13 3.04 12.19 3.34
C VAL A 13 4.38 12.29 4.06
N LEU A 14 5.52 12.16 3.36
CA LEU A 14 6.84 12.34 3.98
C LEU A 14 6.98 13.75 4.61
N PRO A 15 7.70 13.90 5.73
CA PRO A 15 8.49 12.90 6.45
C PRO A 15 7.71 12.07 7.48
N HIS A 16 6.38 12.14 7.49
CA HIS A 16 5.57 11.39 8.44
C HIS A 16 5.69 9.89 8.23
N ALA A 17 5.69 9.13 9.33
CA ALA A 17 5.69 7.68 9.27
C ALA A 17 4.32 7.14 8.84
N VAL A 18 4.30 6.28 7.85
CA VAL A 18 3.11 5.49 7.48
C VAL A 18 3.02 4.30 8.41
N THR A 19 1.94 4.20 9.16
CA THR A 19 1.69 3.12 10.13
C THR A 19 0.82 2.01 9.57
N GLU A 20 0.00 2.34 8.58
CA GLU A 20 -0.90 1.41 7.90
C GLU A 20 -1.11 1.85 6.46
N PHE A 21 -1.19 0.90 5.55
CA PHE A 21 -1.53 1.14 4.16
C PHE A 21 -2.34 -0.06 3.63
N SER A 22 -3.59 0.17 3.28
CA SER A 22 -4.46 -0.88 2.75
C SER A 22 -5.12 -0.43 1.45
N TYR A 23 -4.96 -1.24 0.43
CA TYR A 23 -5.53 -1.04 -0.89
C TYR A 23 -5.92 -2.36 -1.52
N ARG A 24 -7.03 -2.34 -2.25
CA ARG A 24 -7.45 -3.42 -3.15
C ARG A 24 -8.02 -2.81 -4.43
N TYR A 25 -7.55 -3.30 -5.56
CA TYR A 25 -8.10 -2.92 -6.87
C TYR A 25 -9.58 -3.31 -6.96
N ALA A 26 -10.39 -2.37 -7.35
CA ALA A 26 -11.82 -2.57 -7.59
C ALA A 26 -12.23 -2.16 -9.00
N THR A 27 -11.78 -0.98 -9.47
CA THR A 27 -12.07 -0.44 -10.80
C THR A 27 -10.91 0.40 -11.31
N ASP A 28 -10.84 0.63 -12.62
CA ASP A 28 -9.87 1.53 -13.25
C ASP A 28 -10.14 3.02 -12.96
N ALA A 29 -11.34 3.35 -12.47
CA ALA A 29 -11.74 4.74 -12.29
C ALA A 29 -11.12 5.40 -11.07
N VAL A 30 -11.17 4.72 -9.91
CA VAL A 30 -10.72 5.29 -8.62
C VAL A 30 -10.00 4.24 -7.79
N ALA A 31 -8.84 4.61 -7.25
CA ALA A 31 -8.12 3.84 -6.24
C ALA A 31 -8.45 4.41 -4.85
N ASN A 32 -9.20 3.67 -4.04
CA ASN A 32 -9.45 4.03 -2.65
C ASN A 32 -8.38 3.39 -1.76
N VAL A 33 -7.64 4.22 -1.05
CA VAL A 33 -6.54 3.81 -0.17
C VAL A 33 -6.86 4.21 1.26
N LEU A 34 -6.80 3.27 2.19
CA LEU A 34 -6.77 3.57 3.62
C LEU A 34 -5.31 3.69 4.06
N ILE A 35 -4.94 4.84 4.61
CA ILE A 35 -3.58 5.10 5.08
C ILE A 35 -3.60 5.60 6.53
N GLY A 36 -2.80 4.99 7.38
CA GLY A 36 -2.50 5.46 8.74
C GLY A 36 -1.20 6.25 8.74
N ILE A 37 -1.22 7.42 9.36
CA ILE A 37 -0.07 8.33 9.39
C ILE A 37 0.15 8.82 10.83
N SER A 38 1.40 8.77 11.30
CA SER A 38 1.76 9.33 12.59
C SER A 38 1.94 10.84 12.50
N LEU A 39 1.14 11.59 13.25
CA LEU A 39 1.36 13.01 13.47
C LEU A 39 2.35 13.20 14.62
N THR A 40 3.29 14.11 14.45
CA THR A 40 4.40 14.32 15.39
C THR A 40 4.29 15.59 16.20
N SER A 41 3.44 16.53 15.78
CA SER A 41 3.22 17.80 16.47
C SER A 41 2.51 17.62 17.82
N PRO A 42 2.76 18.54 18.78
CA PRO A 42 1.98 18.62 20.02
C PRO A 42 0.47 18.76 19.73
N ALA A 43 -0.37 18.34 20.68
CA ALA A 43 -1.81 18.34 20.53
C ALA A 43 -2.40 19.68 20.04
N SER A 44 -1.85 20.79 20.48
CA SER A 44 -2.26 22.15 20.08
C SER A 44 -1.97 22.51 18.62
N GLN A 45 -1.13 21.75 17.93
CA GLN A 45 -0.71 22.01 16.55
C GLN A 45 -1.13 20.89 15.58
N ARG A 46 -1.77 19.83 16.07
CA ARG A 46 -2.16 18.67 15.25
C ARG A 46 -3.11 19.01 14.11
N ASP A 47 -4.06 19.90 14.33
CA ASP A 47 -5.01 20.31 13.30
C ASP A 47 -4.31 21.06 12.15
N ALA A 48 -3.31 21.88 12.47
CA ALA A 48 -2.51 22.58 11.48
C ALA A 48 -1.62 21.60 10.69
N GLU A 49 -0.98 20.63 11.38
CA GLU A 49 -0.18 19.58 10.76
C GLU A 49 -1.06 18.73 9.82
N LEU A 50 -2.23 18.30 10.27
CA LEU A 50 -3.19 17.53 9.48
C LEU A 50 -3.66 18.30 8.25
N SER A 51 -4.05 19.57 8.42
CA SER A 51 -4.49 20.42 7.30
C SER A 51 -3.38 20.59 6.27
N SER A 52 -2.13 20.79 6.70
CA SER A 52 -0.98 20.86 5.80
C SER A 52 -0.75 19.56 5.04
N LEU A 53 -0.92 18.41 5.70
CA LEU A 53 -0.78 17.10 5.11
C LEU A 53 -1.85 16.84 4.03
N LEU A 54 -3.13 17.13 4.35
CA LEU A 54 -4.24 16.99 3.41
C LEU A 54 -4.01 17.86 2.17
N ASN A 55 -3.63 19.13 2.36
CA ASN A 55 -3.32 20.03 1.25
C ASN A 55 -2.19 19.52 0.34
N ARG A 56 -1.16 18.88 0.90
CA ARG A 56 -0.08 18.28 0.09
C ARG A 56 -0.56 17.11 -0.74
N ILE A 57 -1.43 16.26 -0.19
CA ILE A 57 -2.01 15.13 -0.91
C ILE A 57 -2.90 15.65 -2.06
N GLU A 58 -3.75 16.64 -1.78
CA GLU A 58 -4.65 17.23 -2.77
C GLU A 58 -3.92 17.99 -3.88
N SER A 59 -2.82 18.65 -3.54
CA SER A 59 -1.94 19.30 -4.53
C SER A 59 -1.32 18.33 -5.53
N GLY A 60 -1.23 17.05 -5.15
CA GLY A 60 -0.82 15.93 -6.03
C GLY A 60 -1.94 15.39 -6.92
N GLY A 61 -3.12 16.04 -6.93
CA GLY A 61 -4.28 15.62 -7.73
C GLY A 61 -5.05 14.43 -7.15
N MET A 62 -4.91 14.17 -5.85
CA MET A 62 -5.67 13.17 -5.11
C MET A 62 -6.74 13.86 -4.26
N THR A 63 -7.78 13.14 -3.88
CA THR A 63 -8.72 13.58 -2.83
C THR A 63 -8.35 12.93 -1.52
N ALA A 64 -8.48 13.66 -0.41
CA ALA A 64 -8.18 13.14 0.91
C ALA A 64 -9.31 13.45 1.89
N THR A 65 -9.60 12.49 2.76
CA THR A 65 -10.61 12.64 3.81
C THR A 65 -10.00 12.19 5.14
N ASP A 66 -10.06 13.05 6.15
CA ASP A 66 -9.67 12.69 7.49
C ASP A 66 -10.74 11.79 8.14
N LEU A 67 -10.34 10.59 8.52
CA LEU A 67 -11.16 9.61 9.23
C LEU A 67 -10.74 9.43 10.69
N SER A 68 -9.87 10.30 11.23
CA SER A 68 -9.37 10.18 12.60
C SER A 68 -10.45 10.25 13.66
N GLY A 69 -11.57 10.94 13.37
CA GLY A 69 -12.75 11.00 14.23
C GLY A 69 -13.75 9.86 14.02
N ASP A 70 -13.64 9.09 12.97
CA ASP A 70 -14.61 8.07 12.58
C ASP A 70 -14.36 6.74 13.31
N GLU A 71 -15.33 6.31 14.11
CA GLU A 71 -15.23 5.07 14.88
C GLU A 71 -15.33 3.82 14.00
N LEU A 72 -16.10 3.86 12.92
CA LEU A 72 -16.18 2.77 11.96
C LEU A 72 -14.82 2.56 11.27
N ALA A 73 -14.16 3.65 10.88
CA ALA A 73 -12.82 3.57 10.29
C ALA A 73 -11.81 2.96 11.25
N LYS A 74 -11.81 3.40 12.52
CA LYS A 74 -10.88 2.90 13.54
C LYS A 74 -11.07 1.42 13.87
N SER A 75 -12.33 0.97 13.97
CA SER A 75 -12.65 -0.35 14.50
C SER A 75 -12.80 -1.41 13.41
N HIS A 76 -13.24 -1.05 12.22
CA HIS A 76 -13.71 -2.02 11.24
C HIS A 76 -13.14 -1.83 9.82
N ILE A 77 -13.06 -0.59 9.29
CA ILE A 77 -12.79 -0.38 7.87
C ILE A 77 -11.46 -1.00 7.41
N ARG A 78 -10.45 -1.00 8.27
CA ARG A 78 -9.14 -1.61 7.99
C ARG A 78 -9.21 -3.10 7.64
N TYR A 79 -10.22 -3.80 8.15
CA TYR A 79 -10.45 -5.23 7.90
C TYR A 79 -11.38 -5.46 6.70
N LEU A 80 -12.03 -4.41 6.21
CA LEU A 80 -12.98 -4.44 5.10
C LEU A 80 -12.36 -3.92 3.79
N VAL A 81 -11.25 -3.18 3.86
CA VAL A 81 -10.49 -2.81 2.67
C VAL A 81 -9.79 -4.04 2.14
N GLY A 82 -10.34 -4.62 1.09
CA GLY A 82 -9.88 -5.87 0.52
C GLY A 82 -10.96 -6.50 -0.33
N GLY A 83 -11.29 -7.73 -0.04
CA GLY A 83 -12.27 -8.51 -0.77
C GLY A 83 -11.68 -9.20 -1.99
N ARG A 84 -12.57 -9.77 -2.82
CA ARG A 84 -12.19 -10.54 -3.99
C ARG A 84 -11.98 -9.64 -5.20
N SER A 85 -11.04 -10.00 -6.04
CA SER A 85 -10.82 -9.36 -7.32
C SER A 85 -10.67 -10.40 -8.42
N GLY A 86 -11.34 -10.16 -9.54
CA GLY A 86 -11.24 -10.97 -10.76
C GLY A 86 -10.20 -10.43 -11.75
N VAL A 87 -9.32 -9.55 -11.33
CA VAL A 87 -8.30 -8.98 -12.20
C VAL A 87 -7.37 -10.07 -12.75
N PRO A 88 -7.13 -10.11 -14.08
CA PRO A 88 -6.32 -11.15 -14.68
C PRO A 88 -4.85 -11.02 -14.30
N HIS A 89 -4.13 -12.14 -14.35
CA HIS A 89 -2.68 -12.20 -14.15
C HIS A 89 -2.18 -11.67 -12.80
N GLU A 90 -3.05 -11.67 -11.77
CA GLU A 90 -2.66 -11.28 -10.43
C GLU A 90 -1.73 -12.32 -9.80
N ARG A 91 -0.58 -11.86 -9.32
CA ARG A 91 0.41 -12.61 -8.54
C ARG A 91 0.47 -12.07 -7.14
N LEU A 92 0.49 -12.96 -6.15
CA LEU A 92 0.49 -12.57 -4.75
C LEU A 92 1.85 -12.85 -4.11
N TYR A 93 2.44 -11.83 -3.53
CA TYR A 93 3.74 -11.91 -2.86
C TYR A 93 3.66 -11.37 -1.43
N MET A 94 4.33 -12.06 -0.52
CA MET A 94 4.54 -11.59 0.84
C MET A 94 6.01 -11.17 1.01
N PHE A 95 6.23 -9.94 1.49
CA PHE A 95 7.56 -9.38 1.73
C PHE A 95 7.81 -9.19 3.22
N ASN A 96 9.07 -9.35 3.62
CA ASN A 96 9.56 -8.93 4.92
C ASN A 96 10.26 -7.57 4.77
N PHE A 97 9.63 -6.50 5.26
CA PHE A 97 10.16 -5.15 5.20
C PHE A 97 10.89 -4.79 6.48
N PRO A 98 12.05 -4.11 6.39
CA PRO A 98 12.62 -3.46 7.56
C PRO A 98 11.73 -2.28 7.95
N GLU A 99 11.37 -2.20 9.24
CA GLU A 99 10.57 -1.11 9.80
C GLU A 99 11.44 0.14 10.00
N ARG A 100 11.85 0.75 8.89
CA ARG A 100 12.68 1.97 8.88
C ARG A 100 12.14 2.99 7.88
N PRO A 101 12.35 4.30 8.14
CA PRO A 101 11.96 5.35 7.19
C PRO A 101 12.48 5.08 5.77
N GLY A 102 11.63 5.31 4.77
CA GLY A 102 11.98 5.16 3.36
C GLY A 102 11.91 3.73 2.79
N ALA A 103 11.72 2.68 3.59
CA ALA A 103 11.62 1.31 3.08
C ALA A 103 10.42 1.12 2.15
N LEU A 104 9.26 1.63 2.55
CA LEU A 104 8.05 1.60 1.74
C LEU A 104 8.20 2.45 0.45
N GLU A 105 8.76 3.65 0.56
CA GLU A 105 9.03 4.50 -0.60
C GLU A 105 9.98 3.83 -1.59
N LYS A 106 11.08 3.26 -1.09
CA LYS A 106 12.04 2.52 -1.92
C LYS A 106 11.34 1.39 -2.67
N PHE A 107 10.52 0.60 -1.99
CA PHE A 107 9.79 -0.51 -2.62
C PHE A 107 8.86 -0.01 -3.72
N LEU A 108 7.97 0.94 -3.42
CA LEU A 108 7.01 1.48 -4.38
C LEU A 108 7.67 2.20 -5.56
N THR A 109 8.77 2.92 -5.31
CA THR A 109 9.54 3.60 -6.36
C THR A 109 10.24 2.60 -7.28
N THR A 110 10.72 1.48 -6.73
CA THR A 110 11.39 0.45 -7.51
C THR A 110 10.39 -0.34 -8.36
N LEU A 111 9.18 -0.61 -7.89
CA LEU A 111 8.13 -1.25 -8.70
C LEU A 111 7.66 -0.39 -9.89
N ARG A 112 7.85 0.93 -9.84
CA ARG A 112 7.55 1.85 -10.95
C ARG A 112 8.54 1.67 -12.11
N PRO A 113 8.11 1.88 -13.35
CA PRO A 113 6.76 2.11 -13.89
C PRO A 113 6.09 0.87 -14.47
N ARG A 114 6.67 -0.32 -14.28
CA ARG A 114 6.41 -1.50 -15.11
C ARG A 114 5.25 -2.35 -14.62
N TYR A 115 5.09 -2.46 -13.30
CA TYR A 115 4.09 -3.35 -12.71
C TYR A 115 3.00 -2.57 -12.00
N ASN A 116 1.74 -2.97 -12.22
CA ASN A 116 0.61 -2.41 -11.51
C ASN A 116 0.32 -3.23 -10.23
N ILE A 117 0.00 -2.53 -9.14
CA ILE A 117 -0.34 -3.13 -7.87
C ILE A 117 -1.86 -3.29 -7.79
N SER A 118 -2.34 -4.49 -7.56
CA SER A 118 -3.76 -4.81 -7.39
C SER A 118 -4.19 -4.97 -5.93
N LEU A 119 -3.25 -5.29 -5.06
CA LEU A 119 -3.43 -5.42 -3.62
C LEU A 119 -2.19 -4.89 -2.92
N PHE A 120 -2.38 -4.13 -1.87
CA PHE A 120 -1.29 -3.75 -0.98
C PHE A 120 -1.79 -3.69 0.45
N GLN A 121 -1.12 -4.40 1.33
CA GLN A 121 -1.45 -4.42 2.74
C GLN A 121 -0.17 -4.34 3.57
N TYR A 122 -0.02 -3.25 4.29
CA TYR A 122 1.09 -2.99 5.21
C TYR A 122 0.55 -2.48 6.53
N ARG A 123 1.11 -2.98 7.61
CA ARG A 123 0.85 -2.48 8.96
C ARG A 123 2.12 -2.56 9.80
N ASN A 124 2.49 -1.44 10.37
CA ASN A 124 3.56 -1.41 11.38
C ASN A 124 3.05 -2.05 12.68
N ALA A 125 3.65 -3.18 13.05
CA ALA A 125 3.28 -3.93 14.25
C ALA A 125 4.20 -3.61 15.45
N GLY A 126 5.10 -2.63 15.31
CA GLY A 126 6.06 -2.26 16.35
C GLY A 126 7.25 -3.20 16.47
N SER A 127 7.48 -4.06 15.47
CA SER A 127 8.67 -4.94 15.36
C SER A 127 9.67 -4.36 14.35
N ASP A 128 10.90 -4.85 14.36
CA ASP A 128 11.95 -4.42 13.41
C ASP A 128 11.67 -4.84 11.97
N ILE A 129 10.76 -5.79 11.77
CA ILE A 129 10.36 -6.31 10.45
C ILE A 129 8.83 -6.35 10.36
N GLY A 130 8.29 -5.64 9.37
CA GLY A 130 6.88 -5.69 8.98
C GLY A 130 6.63 -6.66 7.83
N LYS A 131 5.49 -7.34 7.86
CA LYS A 131 5.03 -8.14 6.73
C LYS A 131 4.16 -7.29 5.82
N VAL A 132 4.45 -7.33 4.52
CA VAL A 132 3.68 -6.65 3.48
C VAL A 132 3.12 -7.67 2.52
N LEU A 133 1.82 -7.65 2.30
CA LEU A 133 1.16 -8.45 1.27
C LEU A 133 0.93 -7.55 0.04
N THR A 134 1.37 -8.04 -1.12
CA THR A 134 1.26 -7.27 -2.37
C THR A 134 0.73 -8.15 -3.49
N GLY A 135 -0.34 -7.72 -4.16
CA GLY A 135 -0.78 -8.25 -5.45
C GLY A 135 -0.16 -7.44 -6.58
N ILE A 136 0.44 -8.11 -7.55
CA ILE A 136 1.10 -7.50 -8.70
C ILE A 136 0.51 -8.12 -9.98
N LEU A 137 0.15 -7.28 -10.94
CA LEU A 137 -0.31 -7.74 -12.25
C LEU A 137 0.90 -8.08 -13.12
N CYS A 138 1.03 -9.36 -13.44
CA CYS A 138 2.15 -9.85 -14.25
C CYS A 138 1.71 -11.06 -15.10
N PRO A 139 1.70 -10.93 -16.44
CA PRO A 139 1.48 -12.05 -17.34
C PRO A 139 2.51 -13.19 -17.14
N ASP A 140 2.14 -14.40 -17.53
CA ASP A 140 2.96 -15.60 -17.31
C ASP A 140 4.31 -15.55 -18.02
N ASP A 141 4.37 -14.93 -19.18
CA ASP A 141 5.58 -14.75 -19.99
C ASP A 141 6.57 -13.74 -19.40
N GLU A 142 6.11 -12.82 -18.51
CA GLU A 142 6.96 -11.85 -17.81
C GLU A 142 7.41 -12.32 -16.42
N LEU A 143 6.98 -13.47 -15.93
CA LEU A 143 7.21 -13.93 -14.56
C LEU A 143 8.70 -13.96 -14.18
N LYS A 144 9.56 -14.49 -15.05
CA LYS A 144 11.03 -14.55 -14.77
C LYS A 144 11.64 -13.17 -14.61
N GLU A 145 11.13 -12.20 -15.35
CA GLU A 145 11.61 -10.83 -15.26
C GLU A 145 11.13 -10.16 -13.97
N LEU A 146 9.87 -10.40 -13.58
CA LEU A 146 9.34 -9.96 -12.30
C LEU A 146 10.18 -10.53 -11.14
N GLU A 147 10.45 -11.84 -11.11
CA GLU A 147 11.27 -12.47 -10.06
C GLU A 147 12.68 -11.87 -9.99
N SER A 148 13.34 -11.69 -11.14
CA SER A 148 14.64 -11.01 -11.20
C SER A 148 14.56 -9.59 -10.66
N PHE A 149 13.47 -8.91 -10.92
CA PHE A 149 13.23 -7.57 -10.45
C PHE A 149 12.98 -7.55 -8.92
N LEU A 150 12.15 -8.46 -8.39
CA LEU A 150 11.88 -8.58 -6.95
C LEU A 150 13.18 -8.87 -6.16
N ASN A 151 14.04 -9.71 -6.70
CA ASN A 151 15.36 -9.99 -6.10
C ASN A 151 16.25 -8.73 -6.03
N ARG A 152 16.18 -7.82 -7.02
CA ARG A 152 16.94 -6.56 -7.00
C ARG A 152 16.44 -5.56 -5.96
N ILE A 153 15.18 -5.64 -5.54
CA ILE A 153 14.65 -4.81 -4.44
C ILE A 153 15.41 -5.11 -3.15
N GLY A 154 15.83 -6.37 -2.95
CA GLY A 154 16.66 -6.81 -1.85
C GLY A 154 15.90 -7.02 -0.53
N TYR A 155 14.58 -7.11 -0.57
CA TYR A 155 13.75 -7.55 0.57
C TYR A 155 13.41 -9.04 0.40
N PRO A 156 13.49 -9.87 1.46
CA PRO A 156 13.02 -11.25 1.40
C PRO A 156 11.56 -11.32 1.01
N TRP A 157 11.22 -12.21 0.10
CA TRP A 157 9.85 -12.38 -0.38
C TRP A 157 9.48 -13.85 -0.57
N GLU A 158 8.19 -14.12 -0.56
CA GLU A 158 7.60 -15.44 -0.78
C GLU A 158 6.45 -15.31 -1.80
N ASP A 159 6.41 -16.21 -2.80
CA ASP A 159 5.28 -16.32 -3.74
C ASP A 159 4.12 -17.05 -3.07
N CYS A 160 3.03 -16.33 -2.86
CA CYS A 160 1.78 -16.81 -2.29
C CYS A 160 0.68 -17.03 -3.34
N THR A 161 0.97 -16.95 -4.64
CA THR A 161 0.00 -17.01 -5.73
C THR A 161 -0.79 -18.34 -5.75
N LYS A 162 -0.17 -19.44 -5.32
CA LYS A 162 -0.81 -20.75 -5.23
C LYS A 162 -1.36 -21.07 -3.83
N SER A 163 -1.42 -20.07 -2.96
CA SER A 163 -1.96 -20.25 -1.62
C SER A 163 -3.46 -20.50 -1.67
N LYS A 164 -3.93 -21.51 -0.93
CA LYS A 164 -5.36 -21.79 -0.78
C LYS A 164 -6.13 -20.60 -0.21
N VAL A 165 -5.50 -19.79 0.62
CA VAL A 165 -6.09 -18.55 1.16
C VAL A 165 -6.34 -17.55 0.03
N PHE A 166 -5.40 -17.37 -0.88
CA PHE A 166 -5.56 -16.49 -2.03
C PHE A 166 -6.72 -16.93 -2.92
N GLU A 167 -6.75 -18.21 -3.30
CA GLU A 167 -7.79 -18.78 -4.16
C GLU A 167 -9.18 -18.70 -3.52
N THR A 168 -9.28 -18.92 -2.19
CA THR A 168 -10.57 -18.99 -1.50
C THR A 168 -11.14 -17.62 -1.15
N PHE A 169 -10.30 -16.66 -0.74
CA PHE A 169 -10.75 -15.43 -0.11
C PHE A 169 -10.43 -14.14 -0.90
N LEU A 170 -9.44 -14.16 -1.76
CA LEU A 170 -8.95 -12.95 -2.43
C LEU A 170 -9.17 -12.96 -3.95
N ARG A 171 -9.35 -14.12 -4.57
CA ARG A 171 -9.59 -14.28 -6.02
C ARG A 171 -11.07 -14.55 -6.31
N SER A 172 -11.61 -13.91 -7.35
CA SER A 172 -12.96 -14.15 -7.89
C SER A 172 -12.92 -15.14 -9.03
#